data_2fc072876a8a93eb72ff2c70e33cc965
#
_entry.id   2fc072876a8a93eb72ff2c70e33cc965
#
_cell.length_a   1.000
_cell.length_b   1.000
_cell.length_c   1.000
_cell.angle_alpha   90.00
_cell.angle_beta   90.00
_cell.angle_gamma   90.00
#
_symmetry.space_group_name_H-M   'P 1'
#
loop_
_entity.id
_entity.type
_entity.pdbx_description
1 polymer ?
#
loop_
_entity_poly.entity_id
_entity_poly.type
_entity_poly.pdbx_seq_one_letter_code
_entity_poly.pdbx_strand_id
1 'polypeptide(L)'
;YNIFIKIPDESGNNDNSEEYISKQIFKPYSNQFTLRQDVKDTVHSIEFIELHNNDGGIAAIGWMLHSSYMGAIPNNQHINGIRARCGNIMIGEPSIFLECFSEARFSNWSIGEIHIVDDRIKPNARRDNFEESVHMEKMNGQISLIANNIASRCRANSSFRNSLKNIDSKINKANELIEVIKQNFLPKQTNTDYLMQAKM
;
A
#
# COMPACT_ATOMS: atom_id res chain seq x y z
N TYR A 1 9.96 -21.85 1.51
CA TYR A 1 9.29 -23.13 1.28
C TYR A 1 8.41 -23.04 0.05
N ASN A 2 8.53 -24.07 -0.84
CA ASN A 2 7.62 -24.22 -1.97
C ASN A 2 6.44 -25.09 -1.49
N ILE A 3 5.22 -24.52 -1.51
CA ILE A 3 4.00 -25.24 -1.13
C ILE A 3 3.25 -25.58 -2.43
N PHE A 4 2.94 -26.85 -2.57
CA PHE A 4 2.17 -27.36 -3.69
C PHE A 4 0.87 -27.99 -3.20
N ILE A 5 -0.23 -27.74 -3.88
CA ILE A 5 -1.49 -28.46 -3.70
C ILE A 5 -1.72 -29.38 -4.89
N LYS A 6 -2.23 -30.57 -4.62
CA LYS A 6 -2.72 -31.50 -5.64
C LYS A 6 -4.22 -31.25 -5.78
N ILE A 7 -4.64 -30.96 -6.99
CA ILE A 7 -6.05 -30.70 -7.35
C ILE A 7 -6.44 -31.80 -8.33
N PRO A 8 -7.59 -32.48 -8.14
CA PRO A 8 -8.09 -33.43 -9.13
C PRO A 8 -8.25 -32.72 -10.47
N ASP A 9 -7.82 -33.37 -11.56
CA ASP A 9 -8.03 -32.87 -12.91
C ASP A 9 -9.47 -33.21 -13.35
N GLU A 10 -10.35 -32.20 -13.37
CA GLU A 10 -11.75 -32.35 -13.80
C GLU A 10 -11.90 -32.43 -15.33
N SER A 11 -10.81 -32.28 -16.10
CA SER A 11 -10.83 -32.28 -17.56
C SER A 11 -10.62 -33.68 -18.17
N GLY A 12 -10.35 -34.70 -17.35
CA GLY A 12 -10.03 -36.05 -17.79
C GLY A 12 -11.23 -36.87 -18.23
N ASN A 13 -11.15 -37.43 -19.41
CA ASN A 13 -12.02 -38.48 -19.93
C ASN A 13 -12.01 -39.72 -19.01
N ASN A 14 -13.15 -40.40 -18.95
CA ASN A 14 -13.57 -41.61 -18.25
C ASN A 14 -12.58 -42.81 -18.14
N ASP A 15 -11.31 -42.59 -17.82
CA ASP A 15 -10.42 -43.65 -17.38
C ASP A 15 -10.13 -43.49 -15.87
N ASN A 16 -10.29 -44.61 -15.13
CA ASN A 16 -10.25 -44.72 -13.66
C ASN A 16 -8.89 -44.37 -13.01
N SER A 17 -8.09 -43.51 -13.57
CA SER A 17 -6.90 -42.94 -12.96
C SER A 17 -7.21 -41.52 -12.51
N GLU A 18 -7.26 -41.29 -11.17
CA GLU A 18 -7.31 -39.95 -10.59
C GLU A 18 -6.03 -39.20 -10.99
N GLU A 19 -6.13 -38.40 -12.03
CA GLU A 19 -5.04 -37.53 -12.46
C GLU A 19 -5.06 -36.27 -11.62
N TYR A 20 -3.94 -35.90 -11.00
CA TYR A 20 -3.82 -34.74 -10.15
C TYR A 20 -2.90 -33.70 -10.79
N ILE A 21 -3.35 -32.48 -10.87
CA ILE A 21 -2.52 -31.33 -11.24
C ILE A 21 -1.84 -30.80 -9.99
N SER A 22 -0.52 -30.70 -10.02
CA SER A 22 0.25 -30.07 -8.93
C SER A 22 0.35 -28.56 -9.18
N LYS A 23 -0.27 -27.75 -8.31
CA LYS A 23 -0.24 -26.29 -8.40
C LYS A 23 0.55 -25.70 -7.24
N GLN A 24 1.56 -24.90 -7.55
CA GLN A 24 2.31 -24.18 -6.54
C GLN A 24 1.49 -22.98 -6.02
N ILE A 25 1.47 -22.84 -4.69
CA ILE A 25 0.85 -21.68 -4.02
C ILE A 25 1.90 -20.59 -3.83
N PHE A 26 1.57 -19.40 -4.27
CA PHE A 26 2.37 -18.20 -4.06
C PHE A 26 1.66 -17.23 -3.10
N LYS A 27 2.43 -16.36 -2.46
CA LYS A 27 1.85 -15.21 -1.76
C LYS A 27 1.08 -14.34 -2.77
N PRO A 28 -0.03 -13.69 -2.38
CA PRO A 28 -0.91 -12.95 -3.29
C PRO A 28 -0.34 -11.58 -3.73
N TYR A 29 0.98 -11.42 -3.71
CA TYR A 29 1.64 -10.18 -4.14
C TYR A 29 1.85 -10.17 -5.65
N SER A 30 1.46 -9.08 -6.28
CA SER A 30 1.66 -8.84 -7.71
C SER A 30 2.23 -7.45 -7.95
N ASN A 31 2.69 -7.19 -9.18
CA ASN A 31 3.21 -5.88 -9.58
C ASN A 31 2.12 -4.80 -9.62
N GLN A 32 0.85 -5.20 -9.70
CA GLN A 32 -0.29 -4.30 -9.68
C GLN A 32 -1.34 -4.83 -8.72
N PHE A 33 -2.03 -3.92 -8.06
CA PHE A 33 -3.16 -4.20 -7.19
C PHE A 33 -4.25 -3.15 -7.39
N THR A 34 -5.49 -3.54 -7.15
CA THR A 34 -6.65 -2.68 -7.39
C THR A 34 -7.03 -1.97 -6.09
N LEU A 35 -7.19 -0.66 -6.17
CA LEU A 35 -7.75 0.18 -5.12
C LEU A 35 -9.27 0.28 -5.28
N ARG A 36 -9.89 1.15 -4.50
CA ARG A 36 -11.33 1.44 -4.64
C ARG A 36 -11.60 2.05 -6.03
N GLN A 37 -12.81 1.82 -6.57
CA GLN A 37 -13.27 2.37 -7.86
C GLN A 37 -12.40 1.93 -9.06
N ASP A 38 -11.90 0.70 -9.04
CA ASP A 38 -11.08 0.10 -10.10
C ASP A 38 -9.78 0.88 -10.44
N VAL A 39 -9.39 1.78 -9.57
CA VAL A 39 -8.08 2.45 -9.68
C VAL A 39 -7.00 1.43 -9.39
N LYS A 40 -6.03 1.28 -10.30
CA LYS A 40 -4.88 0.40 -10.13
C LYS A 40 -3.69 1.19 -9.62
N ASP A 41 -2.96 0.61 -8.68
CA ASP A 41 -1.64 1.09 -8.27
C ASP A 41 -0.57 0.07 -8.67
N THR A 42 0.64 0.53 -8.91
CA THR A 42 1.75 -0.29 -9.40
C THR A 42 2.91 -0.23 -8.42
N VAL A 43 3.52 -1.39 -8.17
CA VAL A 43 4.73 -1.50 -7.37
C VAL A 43 5.93 -1.00 -8.18
N HIS A 44 6.68 -0.05 -7.63
CA HIS A 44 7.85 0.54 -8.27
C HIS A 44 9.17 -0.04 -7.75
N SER A 45 9.21 -0.37 -6.46
CA SER A 45 10.40 -0.91 -5.82
C SER A 45 10.09 -1.73 -4.58
N ILE A 46 11.07 -2.53 -4.19
CA ILE A 46 11.10 -3.27 -2.92
C ILE A 46 12.25 -2.70 -2.10
N GLU A 47 11.97 -2.34 -0.86
CA GLU A 47 12.97 -1.95 0.14
C GLU A 47 13.14 -3.10 1.12
N PHE A 48 14.39 -3.52 1.35
CA PHE A 48 14.71 -4.47 2.41
C PHE A 48 15.07 -3.72 3.68
N ILE A 49 14.64 -4.26 4.82
CA ILE A 49 14.69 -3.62 6.13
C ILE A 49 15.47 -4.50 7.08
N GLU A 50 16.40 -3.90 7.81
CA GLU A 50 17.04 -4.49 8.96
C GLU A 50 16.76 -3.64 10.20
N LEU A 51 16.21 -4.24 11.24
CA LEU A 51 15.97 -3.61 12.53
C LEU A 51 16.94 -4.18 13.55
N HIS A 52 17.56 -3.30 14.33
CA HIS A 52 18.62 -3.68 15.25
C HIS A 52 18.15 -3.66 16.71
N ASN A 53 18.65 -4.62 17.51
CA ASN A 53 18.46 -4.65 18.93
C ASN A 53 19.42 -3.69 19.68
N ASN A 54 19.35 -3.66 21.01
CA ASN A 54 20.19 -2.77 21.83
C ASN A 54 21.68 -3.12 21.80
N ASP A 55 21.99 -4.37 21.49
CA ASP A 55 23.36 -4.91 21.46
C ASP A 55 24.00 -4.79 20.07
N GLY A 56 23.30 -4.16 19.10
CA GLY A 56 23.76 -4.00 17.73
C GLY A 56 23.52 -5.22 16.83
N GLY A 57 22.94 -6.30 17.37
CA GLY A 57 22.52 -7.46 16.58
C GLY A 57 21.21 -7.20 15.83
N ILE A 58 20.80 -8.13 14.97
CA ILE A 58 19.57 -8.03 14.21
C ILE A 58 18.38 -8.42 15.09
N ALA A 59 17.41 -7.51 15.25
CA ALA A 59 16.15 -7.78 15.93
C ALA A 59 15.10 -8.36 14.97
N ALA A 60 15.03 -7.81 13.77
CA ALA A 60 14.13 -8.28 12.73
C ALA A 60 14.67 -7.92 11.35
N ILE A 61 14.23 -8.67 10.34
CA ILE A 61 14.45 -8.39 8.93
C ILE A 61 13.11 -8.29 8.23
N GLY A 62 13.03 -7.51 7.18
CA GLY A 62 11.76 -7.34 6.49
C GLY A 62 11.90 -6.80 5.09
N TRP A 63 10.75 -6.52 4.51
CA TRP A 63 10.65 -5.87 3.21
C TRP A 63 9.37 -5.03 3.14
N MET A 64 9.43 -3.99 2.33
CA MET A 64 8.31 -3.11 2.01
C MET A 64 8.21 -2.95 0.50
N LEU A 65 6.97 -2.96 -0.03
CA LEU A 65 6.70 -2.58 -1.40
C LEU A 65 6.36 -1.09 -1.45
N HIS A 66 7.00 -0.39 -2.37
CA HIS A 66 6.71 1.01 -2.66
C HIS A 66 5.92 1.12 -3.96
N SER A 67 4.77 1.76 -3.88
CA SER A 67 3.86 2.05 -4.99
C SER A 67 3.71 3.56 -5.18
N SER A 68 2.80 3.97 -6.05
CA SER A 68 2.42 5.39 -6.16
C SER A 68 1.57 5.90 -4.99
N TYR A 69 1.21 5.05 -4.05
CA TYR A 69 0.39 5.38 -2.88
C TYR A 69 -0.87 6.17 -3.26
N MET A 70 -1.63 5.64 -4.20
CA MET A 70 -2.81 6.31 -4.74
C MET A 70 -4.02 6.25 -3.80
N GLY A 71 -4.02 5.34 -2.83
CA GLY A 71 -5.10 5.18 -1.87
C GLY A 71 -4.95 3.97 -0.96
N ALA A 72 -5.94 3.77 -0.10
CA ALA A 72 -6.01 2.61 0.76
C ALA A 72 -6.29 1.33 -0.05
N ILE A 73 -5.57 0.28 0.27
CA ILE A 73 -5.75 -1.05 -0.30
C ILE A 73 -6.94 -1.71 0.40
N PRO A 74 -7.94 -2.21 -0.34
CA PRO A 74 -9.09 -2.89 0.25
C PRO A 74 -8.70 -4.15 1.03
N ASN A 75 -9.31 -4.36 2.19
CA ASN A 75 -8.99 -5.49 3.06
C ASN A 75 -9.27 -6.87 2.41
N ASN A 76 -10.21 -6.95 1.47
CA ASN A 76 -10.53 -8.18 0.75
C ASN A 76 -9.40 -8.67 -0.18
N GLN A 77 -8.39 -7.85 -0.44
CA GLN A 77 -7.20 -8.29 -1.19
C GLN A 77 -6.17 -9.00 -0.30
N HIS A 78 -6.30 -8.89 1.03
CA HIS A 78 -5.41 -9.54 1.99
C HIS A 78 -3.91 -9.24 1.80
N ILE A 79 -3.56 -8.09 1.22
CA ILE A 79 -2.17 -7.66 1.00
C ILE A 79 -1.78 -6.39 1.75
N ASN A 80 -2.76 -5.62 2.23
CA ASN A 80 -2.55 -4.36 2.95
C ASN A 80 -1.87 -4.56 4.31
N GLY A 81 -1.19 -3.52 4.78
CA GLY A 81 -0.55 -3.45 6.08
C GLY A 81 0.86 -4.03 6.12
N ILE A 82 1.51 -3.86 7.26
CA ILE A 82 2.82 -4.45 7.58
C ILE A 82 2.57 -5.64 8.50
N ARG A 83 2.89 -6.84 8.04
CA ARG A 83 2.68 -8.07 8.78
C ARG A 83 3.89 -8.41 9.64
N ALA A 84 3.66 -8.78 10.88
CA ALA A 84 4.69 -9.36 11.74
C ALA A 84 4.71 -10.89 11.61
N ARG A 85 5.91 -11.46 11.53
CA ARG A 85 6.12 -12.91 11.52
C ARG A 85 7.14 -13.32 12.55
N CYS A 86 6.84 -14.39 13.25
CA CYS A 86 7.79 -15.10 14.11
C CYS A 86 7.99 -16.50 13.52
N GLY A 87 9.17 -16.79 12.99
CA GLY A 87 9.34 -17.94 12.11
C GLY A 87 8.45 -17.83 10.87
N ASN A 88 7.64 -18.87 10.62
CA ASN A 88 6.67 -18.87 9.49
C ASN A 88 5.25 -18.47 9.89
N ILE A 89 5.02 -18.10 11.16
CA ILE A 89 3.70 -17.81 11.71
C ILE A 89 3.49 -16.29 11.72
N MET A 90 2.36 -15.85 11.20
CA MET A 90 1.94 -14.46 11.33
C MET A 90 1.46 -14.21 12.77
N ILE A 91 1.87 -13.08 13.33
CA ILE A 91 1.48 -12.64 14.66
C ILE A 91 0.52 -11.46 14.49
N GLY A 92 -0.64 -11.56 15.12
CA GLY A 92 -1.69 -10.56 15.03
C GLY A 92 -2.24 -10.36 13.61
N GLU A 93 -2.87 -9.22 13.42
CA GLU A 93 -3.46 -8.78 12.16
C GLU A 93 -2.46 -7.90 11.36
N PRO A 94 -2.74 -7.63 10.07
CA PRO A 94 -1.92 -6.70 9.28
C PRO A 94 -1.82 -5.27 9.85
N SER A 95 -2.66 -4.96 10.83
CA SER A 95 -2.67 -3.70 11.59
C SER A 95 -1.82 -3.72 12.86
N ILE A 96 -1.05 -4.78 13.12
CA ILE A 96 -0.28 -4.94 14.36
C ILE A 96 0.67 -3.75 14.65
N PHE A 97 1.19 -3.11 13.61
CA PHE A 97 2.03 -1.92 13.74
C PHE A 97 1.28 -0.59 13.51
N LEU A 98 -0.05 -0.59 13.67
CA LEU A 98 -0.88 0.60 13.45
C LEU A 98 -0.43 1.79 14.30
N GLU A 99 -0.07 1.54 15.54
CA GLU A 99 0.37 2.57 16.50
C GLU A 99 1.73 3.19 16.13
N CYS A 100 2.51 2.52 15.29
CA CYS A 100 3.75 3.07 14.75
C CYS A 100 3.52 4.17 13.70
N PHE A 101 2.31 4.28 13.15
CA PHE A 101 1.96 5.30 12.16
C PHE A 101 1.42 6.55 12.84
N SER A 102 2.02 7.71 12.58
CA SER A 102 1.48 9.01 13.02
C SER A 102 0.07 9.29 12.48
N GLU A 103 -0.27 8.72 11.33
CA GLU A 103 -1.60 8.73 10.73
C GLU A 103 -2.00 7.28 10.42
N ALA A 104 -2.86 6.71 11.25
CA ALA A 104 -3.31 5.31 11.19
C ALA A 104 -3.80 4.86 9.79
N ARG A 105 -4.41 5.78 9.03
CA ARG A 105 -4.92 5.49 7.66
C ARG A 105 -3.84 4.99 6.70
N PHE A 106 -2.58 5.43 6.86
CA PHE A 106 -1.50 5.06 5.94
C PHE A 106 -0.97 3.64 6.18
N SER A 107 -1.31 3.01 7.30
CA SER A 107 -1.03 1.58 7.50
C SER A 107 -1.67 0.75 6.37
N ASN A 108 -2.92 1.05 6.01
CA ASN A 108 -3.62 0.34 4.93
C ASN A 108 -3.17 0.73 3.50
N TRP A 109 -2.24 1.67 3.36
CA TRP A 109 -1.64 2.04 2.06
C TRP A 109 -0.31 1.34 1.84
N SER A 110 0.19 0.66 2.86
CA SER A 110 1.48 -0.03 2.84
C SER A 110 1.30 -1.53 2.61
N ILE A 111 2.33 -2.16 2.08
CA ILE A 111 2.45 -3.61 1.91
C ILE A 111 3.84 -4.00 2.38
N GLY A 112 3.92 -4.90 3.35
CA GLY A 112 5.22 -5.36 3.85
C GLY A 112 5.13 -6.52 4.83
N GLU A 113 6.28 -7.10 5.12
CA GLU A 113 6.42 -8.10 6.17
C GLU A 113 7.70 -7.84 6.97
N ILE A 114 7.62 -8.03 8.29
CA ILE A 114 8.74 -7.95 9.23
C ILE A 114 8.83 -9.30 9.93
N HIS A 115 9.97 -9.94 9.78
CA HIS A 115 10.29 -11.24 10.37
C HIS A 115 11.15 -11.03 11.60
N ILE A 116 10.61 -11.37 12.76
CA ILE A 116 11.30 -11.25 14.05
C ILE A 116 12.35 -12.35 14.15
N VAL A 117 13.56 -11.95 14.47
CA VAL A 117 14.72 -12.85 14.60
C VAL A 117 15.21 -12.92 16.05
N ASP A 118 15.05 -11.84 16.82
CA ASP A 118 15.48 -11.75 18.21
C ASP A 118 14.53 -12.54 19.12
N ASP A 119 15.04 -13.59 19.77
CA ASP A 119 14.28 -14.45 20.67
C ASP A 119 13.73 -13.75 21.92
N ARG A 120 14.20 -12.54 22.22
CA ARG A 120 13.73 -11.70 23.32
C ARG A 120 12.42 -10.97 22.98
N ILE A 121 12.06 -10.90 21.69
CA ILE A 121 10.78 -10.37 21.23
C ILE A 121 9.82 -11.54 21.05
N LYS A 122 8.98 -11.77 22.05
CA LYS A 122 8.11 -12.95 22.11
C LYS A 122 6.67 -12.59 21.79
N PRO A 123 6.01 -13.41 20.97
CA PRO A 123 4.55 -13.32 20.83
C PRO A 123 3.88 -13.63 22.18
N ASN A 124 2.77 -12.95 22.46
CA ASN A 124 1.94 -13.27 23.59
C ASN A 124 1.26 -14.67 23.45
N ALA A 125 0.64 -15.16 24.51
CA ALA A 125 0.02 -16.49 24.53
C ALA A 125 -1.06 -16.68 23.46
N ARG A 126 -1.78 -15.62 23.06
CA ARG A 126 -2.81 -15.66 22.02
C ARG A 126 -2.27 -15.46 20.60
N ARG A 127 -1.01 -15.05 20.48
CA ARG A 127 -0.34 -14.70 19.21
C ARG A 127 -1.06 -13.60 18.43
N ASP A 128 -1.82 -12.76 19.10
CA ASP A 128 -2.45 -11.59 18.51
C ASP A 128 -1.61 -10.32 18.65
N ASN A 129 -0.57 -10.36 19.52
CA ASN A 129 0.41 -9.29 19.73
C ASN A 129 1.72 -9.86 20.28
N PHE A 130 2.66 -9.00 20.59
CA PHE A 130 3.90 -9.33 21.30
C PHE A 130 3.80 -8.96 22.78
N GLU A 131 4.61 -9.63 23.61
CA GLU A 131 4.80 -9.25 25.00
C GLU A 131 5.53 -7.89 25.08
N GLU A 132 5.11 -7.06 26.03
CA GLU A 132 5.78 -5.78 26.28
C GLU A 132 7.22 -6.03 26.78
N SER A 133 8.17 -5.43 26.10
CA SER A 133 9.60 -5.51 26.46
C SER A 133 10.35 -4.32 25.87
N VAL A 134 11.49 -3.99 26.47
CA VAL A 134 12.39 -2.95 25.97
C VAL A 134 12.90 -3.25 24.55
N HIS A 135 12.95 -4.53 24.17
CA HIS A 135 13.35 -4.97 22.83
C HIS A 135 12.23 -4.69 21.81
N MET A 136 10.96 -4.97 22.19
CA MET A 136 9.80 -4.66 21.37
C MET A 136 9.61 -3.15 21.21
N GLU A 137 9.77 -2.38 22.29
CA GLU A 137 9.68 -0.92 22.27
C GLU A 137 10.70 -0.31 21.31
N LYS A 138 11.96 -0.76 21.38
CA LYS A 138 13.01 -0.30 20.47
C LYS A 138 12.69 -0.65 19.01
N MET A 139 12.22 -1.87 18.75
CA MET A 139 11.81 -2.27 17.41
C MET A 139 10.66 -1.40 16.90
N ASN A 140 9.63 -1.15 17.71
CA ASN A 140 8.53 -0.24 17.37
C ASN A 140 9.00 1.17 17.06
N GLY A 141 9.99 1.68 17.79
CA GLY A 141 10.60 2.98 17.50
C GLY A 141 11.22 3.02 16.10
N GLN A 142 11.93 1.97 15.68
CA GLN A 142 12.50 1.88 14.33
C GLN A 142 11.41 1.72 13.26
N ILE A 143 10.37 0.90 13.52
CA ILE A 143 9.22 0.76 12.63
C ILE A 143 8.50 2.10 12.47
N SER A 144 8.40 2.91 13.53
CA SER A 144 7.80 4.24 13.48
C SER A 144 8.55 5.20 12.53
N LEU A 145 9.88 5.08 12.43
CA LEU A 145 10.64 5.86 11.43
C LEU A 145 10.27 5.45 10.00
N ILE A 146 10.13 4.15 9.75
CA ILE A 146 9.70 3.62 8.45
C ILE A 146 8.27 4.07 8.14
N ALA A 147 7.36 3.95 9.10
CA ALA A 147 5.97 4.37 8.97
C ALA A 147 5.84 5.88 8.68
N ASN A 148 6.66 6.72 9.31
CA ASN A 148 6.70 8.15 9.06
C ASN A 148 7.21 8.47 7.64
N ASN A 149 8.19 7.73 7.13
CA ASN A 149 8.65 7.86 5.76
C ASN A 149 7.55 7.51 4.76
N ILE A 150 6.82 6.40 5.00
CA ILE A 150 5.67 6.00 4.18
C ILE A 150 4.60 7.10 4.22
N ALA A 151 4.23 7.58 5.41
CA ALA A 151 3.24 8.64 5.58
C ALA A 151 3.63 9.92 4.83
N SER A 152 4.91 10.29 4.84
CA SER A 152 5.43 11.44 4.10
C SER A 152 5.27 11.25 2.59
N ARG A 153 5.63 10.07 2.05
CA ARG A 153 5.43 9.73 0.63
C ARG A 153 3.95 9.76 0.24
N CYS A 154 3.08 9.21 1.08
CA CYS A 154 1.62 9.22 0.86
C CYS A 154 1.07 10.65 0.79
N ARG A 155 1.49 11.54 1.69
CA ARG A 155 1.09 12.97 1.69
C ARG A 155 1.59 13.69 0.45
N ALA A 156 2.87 13.53 0.10
CA ALA A 156 3.47 14.17 -1.07
C ALA A 156 2.73 13.77 -2.36
N ASN A 157 2.47 12.47 -2.55
CA ASN A 157 1.73 11.97 -3.71
C ASN A 157 0.27 12.45 -3.73
N SER A 158 -0.38 12.53 -2.56
CA SER A 158 -1.75 13.07 -2.47
C SER A 158 -1.79 14.55 -2.82
N SER A 159 -0.85 15.35 -2.33
CA SER A 159 -0.72 16.77 -2.64
C SER A 159 -0.47 16.99 -4.14
N PHE A 160 0.44 16.22 -4.73
CA PHE A 160 0.74 16.27 -6.16
C PHE A 160 -0.52 15.98 -7.02
N ARG A 161 -1.25 14.89 -6.71
CA ARG A 161 -2.51 14.57 -7.41
C ARG A 161 -3.56 15.66 -7.29
N ASN A 162 -3.70 16.26 -6.11
CA ASN A 162 -4.64 17.36 -5.90
C ASN A 162 -4.25 18.61 -6.72
N SER A 163 -2.95 18.91 -6.80
CA SER A 163 -2.44 20.00 -7.63
C SER A 163 -2.73 19.77 -9.12
N LEU A 164 -2.52 18.53 -9.63
CA LEU A 164 -2.87 18.18 -11.01
C LEU A 164 -4.37 18.35 -11.28
N LYS A 165 -5.24 17.83 -10.41
CA LYS A 165 -6.70 18.01 -10.54
C LYS A 165 -7.12 19.48 -10.56
N ASN A 166 -6.47 20.33 -9.77
CA ASN A 166 -6.74 21.76 -9.76
C ASN A 166 -6.30 22.42 -11.08
N ILE A 167 -5.18 22.01 -11.66
CA ILE A 167 -4.73 22.48 -12.97
C ILE A 167 -5.73 22.06 -14.05
N ASP A 168 -6.11 20.80 -14.11
CA ASP A 168 -7.08 20.29 -15.09
C ASP A 168 -8.42 21.02 -14.98
N SER A 169 -8.91 21.26 -13.77
CA SER A 169 -10.13 22.03 -13.53
C SER A 169 -10.02 23.46 -14.06
N LYS A 170 -8.89 24.13 -13.86
CA LYS A 170 -8.65 25.49 -14.38
C LYS A 170 -8.55 25.49 -15.91
N ILE A 171 -7.89 24.49 -16.50
CA ILE A 171 -7.81 24.36 -17.96
C ILE A 171 -9.21 24.18 -18.57
N ASN A 172 -10.02 23.28 -18.00
CA ASN A 172 -11.38 23.03 -18.47
C ASN A 172 -12.23 24.32 -18.40
N LYS A 173 -12.17 25.04 -17.28
CA LYS A 173 -12.86 26.30 -17.11
C LYS A 173 -12.41 27.38 -18.13
N ALA A 174 -11.11 27.46 -18.41
CA ALA A 174 -10.59 28.38 -19.43
C ALA A 174 -11.07 27.98 -20.82
N ASN A 175 -11.10 26.70 -21.16
CA ASN A 175 -11.64 26.22 -22.43
C ASN A 175 -13.12 26.53 -22.59
N GLU A 176 -13.94 26.34 -21.55
CA GLU A 176 -15.35 26.71 -21.53
C GLU A 176 -15.54 28.20 -21.83
N LEU A 177 -14.76 29.07 -21.16
CA LEU A 177 -14.82 30.52 -21.39
C LEU A 177 -14.42 30.89 -22.82
N ILE A 178 -13.39 30.23 -23.38
CA ILE A 178 -12.96 30.44 -24.76
C ILE A 178 -14.07 30.06 -25.74
N GLU A 179 -14.76 28.94 -25.51
CA GLU A 179 -15.87 28.53 -26.38
C GLU A 179 -17.04 29.51 -26.33
N VAL A 180 -17.41 30.04 -25.15
CA VAL A 180 -18.43 31.09 -24.99
C VAL A 180 -18.05 32.35 -25.78
N ILE A 181 -16.76 32.74 -25.73
CA ILE A 181 -16.27 33.92 -26.48
C ILE A 181 -16.35 33.68 -28.01
N LYS A 182 -15.97 32.50 -28.49
CA LYS A 182 -16.00 32.14 -29.92
C LYS A 182 -17.42 32.15 -30.50
N GLN A 183 -18.41 31.81 -29.70
CA GLN A 183 -19.80 31.77 -30.12
C GLN A 183 -20.42 33.17 -30.34
N ASN A 184 -19.68 34.22 -30.04
CA ASN A 184 -20.09 35.64 -30.25
C ASN A 184 -21.45 36.03 -29.63
N PHE A 185 -21.90 35.32 -28.61
CA PHE A 185 -23.18 35.63 -27.92
C PHE A 185 -23.06 36.79 -26.92
N LEU A 186 -21.86 37.31 -26.68
CA LEU A 186 -21.63 38.33 -25.65
C LEU A 186 -21.24 39.67 -26.28
N PRO A 187 -21.71 40.82 -25.72
CA PRO A 187 -21.22 42.14 -26.08
C PRO A 187 -19.70 42.23 -25.94
N LYS A 188 -19.03 43.02 -26.80
CA LYS A 188 -17.56 43.18 -26.82
C LYS A 188 -16.93 43.46 -25.43
N GLN A 189 -17.65 44.21 -24.60
CA GLN A 189 -17.21 44.58 -23.26
C GLN A 189 -17.13 43.35 -22.31
N THR A 190 -18.12 42.48 -22.38
CA THR A 190 -18.18 41.24 -21.58
C THR A 190 -17.12 40.22 -22.02
N ASN A 191 -16.78 40.16 -23.32
CA ASN A 191 -15.71 39.31 -23.82
C ASN A 191 -14.33 39.65 -23.21
N THR A 192 -14.08 40.95 -22.97
CA THR A 192 -12.84 41.41 -22.33
C THR A 192 -12.75 40.94 -20.87
N ASP A 193 -13.88 40.95 -20.14
CA ASP A 193 -13.96 40.49 -18.76
C ASP A 193 -13.72 38.98 -18.66
N TYR A 194 -14.28 38.18 -19.57
CA TYR A 194 -14.01 36.73 -19.63
C TYR A 194 -12.57 36.41 -19.99
N LEU A 195 -11.94 37.18 -20.89
CA LEU A 195 -10.50 37.01 -21.21
C LEU A 195 -9.61 37.36 -20.03
N MET A 196 -9.98 38.34 -19.19
CA MET A 196 -9.25 38.62 -17.96
C MET A 196 -9.40 37.51 -16.93
N GLN A 197 -10.58 36.94 -16.77
CA GLN A 197 -10.80 35.79 -15.85
C GLN A 197 -10.06 34.52 -16.30
N ALA A 198 -9.88 34.29 -17.57
CA ALA A 198 -9.13 33.14 -18.09
C ALA A 198 -7.63 33.27 -17.90
N LYS A 199 -7.10 34.47 -17.61
CA LYS A 199 -5.66 34.71 -17.33
C LYS A 199 -5.28 34.63 -15.86
N MET A 200 -6.21 34.53 -14.94
CA MET A 200 -5.99 34.32 -13.50
C MET A 200 -6.01 32.84 -13.12
#